data_d5b741b5d07de9a2e3f429690be7f0c3
#
_entry.id   d5b741b5d07de9a2e3f429690be7f0c3
#
_cell.length_a   1.000
_cell.length_b   1.000
_cell.length_c   1.000
_cell.angle_alpha   90.00
_cell.angle_beta   90.00
_cell.angle_gamma   90.00
#
_symmetry.space_group_name_H-M   'P 1'
#
loop_
_entity.id
_entity.type
_entity.pdbx_description
1 polymer ?
#
loop_
_entity_poly.entity_id
_entity_poly.type
_entity_poly.pdbx_seq_one_letter_code
_entity_poly.pdbx_strand_id
1 'polypeptide(L)'
;MLKRSLTALLISAFACATLNAQEHSRIHQPTLTPQNSGTTNGLIAVWPVNPQVVWASGRAGTFTVTTDGGQTWRAGVVPGAEMLQFRDVQAFSATVAYLMSIGTSGDPTDFRIYKTEDGGITWTIQFENHNPNAFYDGFAFWTPHRGIAHSDSVNGVFPDLRTTDGTTWQDISNMPPALPGEFSFASSGTCVTTQGGRNAWIATGGATIARILATRDGGNTWNAYNTPLASSPSGGAFTVDFRNPFDGIVGGGDLDPANPNSADTAISNDGGQTWTLTNPPPVTGAIFGLSYVGQTGGGGGNNLGRAGVVTANDGGAAWTPDEGNTWFTLPGVSGFWAVAFASPKAGWLVGTDGRILKISF
;
A
#
# COMPACT_ATOMS: atom_id res chain seq x y z
N MET A 1 10.84 69.74 -12.49
CA MET A 1 11.67 68.52 -12.26
C MET A 1 10.89 67.54 -11.41
N LEU A 2 10.02 66.77 -11.99
CA LEU A 2 9.38 65.63 -11.29
C LEU A 2 8.61 64.79 -12.31
N LYS A 3 9.28 64.00 -13.14
CA LYS A 3 8.69 62.94 -13.98
C LYS A 3 9.77 61.92 -14.37
N ARG A 4 10.33 61.16 -13.40
CA ARG A 4 11.16 60.01 -13.66
C ARG A 4 11.22 59.10 -12.40
N SER A 5 10.15 58.46 -11.99
CA SER A 5 10.21 57.44 -10.93
C SER A 5 8.99 56.48 -10.87
N LEU A 6 8.20 56.35 -11.94
CA LEU A 6 7.06 55.41 -11.92
C LEU A 6 7.19 54.21 -12.87
N THR A 7 8.25 54.11 -13.68
CA THR A 7 8.36 53.05 -14.69
C THR A 7 9.23 51.88 -14.24
N ALA A 8 9.97 51.98 -13.14
CA ALA A 8 10.87 50.93 -12.67
C ALA A 8 10.20 49.89 -11.73
N LEU A 9 9.03 50.21 -11.14
CA LEU A 9 8.37 49.34 -10.17
C LEU A 9 7.42 48.29 -10.81
N LEU A 10 7.01 48.48 -12.06
CA LEU A 10 6.12 47.57 -12.78
C LEU A 10 6.86 46.42 -13.48
N ILE A 11 8.15 46.55 -13.75
CA ILE A 11 8.95 45.54 -14.46
C ILE A 11 9.41 44.45 -13.49
N SER A 12 9.63 44.74 -12.20
CA SER A 12 10.04 43.75 -11.22
C SER A 12 8.91 42.81 -10.76
N ALA A 13 7.67 43.27 -10.78
CA ALA A 13 6.51 42.43 -10.42
C ALA A 13 6.16 41.41 -11.53
N PHE A 14 6.36 41.78 -12.80
CA PHE A 14 6.10 40.86 -13.92
C PHE A 14 7.18 39.79 -14.09
N ALA A 15 8.45 40.10 -13.76
CA ALA A 15 9.53 39.11 -13.81
C ALA A 15 9.44 38.05 -12.71
N CYS A 16 8.91 38.43 -11.52
CA CYS A 16 8.74 37.46 -10.43
C CYS A 16 7.53 36.51 -10.66
N ALA A 17 6.46 37.01 -11.29
CA ALA A 17 5.29 36.20 -11.64
C ALA A 17 5.58 35.19 -12.79
N THR A 18 6.44 35.56 -13.73
CA THR A 18 6.84 34.68 -14.83
C THR A 18 7.86 33.60 -14.39
N LEU A 19 8.71 33.89 -13.40
CA LEU A 19 9.63 32.91 -12.82
C LEU A 19 8.89 31.81 -12.00
N ASN A 20 7.88 32.21 -11.21
CA ASN A 20 7.05 31.25 -10.49
C ASN A 20 6.18 30.39 -11.43
N ALA A 21 5.71 30.94 -12.55
CA ALA A 21 4.96 30.16 -13.55
C ALA A 21 5.87 29.19 -14.34
N GLN A 22 7.17 29.46 -14.48
CA GLN A 22 8.13 28.59 -15.17
C GLN A 22 8.65 27.47 -14.28
N GLU A 23 8.70 27.63 -12.97
CA GLU A 23 9.05 26.52 -12.06
C GLU A 23 7.91 25.51 -11.92
N HIS A 24 6.64 25.94 -11.97
CA HIS A 24 5.49 25.02 -11.98
C HIS A 24 5.34 24.23 -13.29
N SER A 25 6.00 24.62 -14.38
CA SER A 25 5.90 23.95 -15.69
C SER A 25 6.82 22.75 -15.88
N ARG A 26 7.56 22.32 -14.85
CA ARG A 26 8.52 21.20 -14.93
C ARG A 26 8.16 19.98 -14.09
N ILE A 27 6.92 19.88 -13.62
CA ILE A 27 6.46 18.61 -13.02
C ILE A 27 6.18 17.65 -14.18
N HIS A 28 7.15 16.80 -14.51
CA HIS A 28 6.97 15.78 -15.52
C HIS A 28 5.97 14.74 -14.99
N GLN A 29 4.91 14.52 -15.76
CA GLN A 29 3.99 13.41 -15.52
C GLN A 29 4.75 12.09 -15.64
N PRO A 30 4.47 11.09 -14.76
CA PRO A 30 5.09 9.79 -14.90
C PRO A 30 4.70 9.10 -16.19
N THR A 31 5.60 8.31 -16.72
CA THR A 31 5.35 7.46 -17.88
C THR A 31 4.69 6.16 -17.44
N LEU A 32 3.61 5.78 -18.12
CA LEU A 32 2.88 4.54 -17.89
C LEU A 32 3.08 3.59 -19.07
N THR A 33 3.52 2.36 -18.81
CA THR A 33 3.78 1.35 -19.85
C THR A 33 3.01 0.07 -19.51
N PRO A 34 2.00 -0.32 -20.33
CA PRO A 34 1.30 -1.58 -20.15
C PRO A 34 2.24 -2.78 -20.30
N GLN A 35 2.03 -3.80 -19.46
CA GLN A 35 2.79 -5.05 -19.49
C GLN A 35 1.83 -6.24 -19.58
N ASN A 36 2.28 -7.34 -20.19
CA ASN A 36 1.51 -8.57 -20.26
C ASN A 36 1.82 -9.46 -19.06
N SER A 37 0.89 -9.57 -18.13
CA SER A 37 1.04 -10.36 -16.89
C SER A 37 1.08 -11.87 -17.10
N GLY A 38 0.68 -12.37 -18.26
CA GLY A 38 0.51 -13.81 -18.52
C GLY A 38 -0.80 -14.41 -17.97
N THR A 39 -1.71 -13.57 -17.46
CA THR A 39 -3.01 -14.00 -16.90
C THR A 39 -4.10 -12.99 -17.21
N THR A 40 -5.35 -13.43 -17.20
CA THR A 40 -6.55 -12.58 -17.23
C THR A 40 -7.24 -12.49 -15.86
N ASN A 41 -6.74 -13.21 -14.86
CA ASN A 41 -7.26 -13.13 -13.50
C ASN A 41 -6.88 -11.78 -12.86
N GLY A 42 -7.84 -11.14 -12.20
CA GLY A 42 -7.59 -9.86 -11.53
C GLY A 42 -6.46 -9.95 -10.50
N LEU A 43 -5.50 -9.04 -10.60
CA LEU A 43 -4.39 -8.91 -9.66
C LEU A 43 -4.75 -7.90 -8.58
N ILE A 44 -4.32 -8.16 -7.33
CA ILE A 44 -4.75 -7.42 -6.15
C ILE A 44 -3.55 -6.82 -5.41
N ALA A 45 -2.44 -7.55 -5.30
CA ALA A 45 -1.24 -7.09 -4.61
C ALA A 45 -0.01 -7.17 -5.52
N VAL A 46 0.98 -6.31 -5.24
CA VAL A 46 2.25 -6.27 -5.98
C VAL A 46 3.40 -5.94 -5.04
N TRP A 47 4.52 -6.65 -5.22
CA TRP A 47 5.73 -6.47 -4.44
C TRP A 47 6.98 -6.47 -5.32
N PRO A 48 7.62 -5.33 -5.54
CA PRO A 48 8.90 -5.25 -6.21
C PRO A 48 10.05 -5.51 -5.21
N VAL A 49 10.76 -6.62 -5.38
CA VAL A 49 11.99 -6.92 -4.63
C VAL A 49 13.11 -5.95 -5.02
N ASN A 50 13.18 -5.65 -6.30
CA ASN A 50 14.11 -4.69 -6.92
C ASN A 50 13.60 -4.34 -8.33
N PRO A 51 14.26 -3.45 -9.09
CA PRO A 51 13.80 -3.07 -10.42
C PRO A 51 13.67 -4.21 -11.46
N GLN A 52 14.26 -5.38 -11.21
CA GLN A 52 14.20 -6.53 -12.11
C GLN A 52 13.22 -7.60 -11.63
N VAL A 53 13.12 -7.83 -10.32
CA VAL A 53 12.33 -8.89 -9.72
C VAL A 53 11.07 -8.30 -9.07
N VAL A 54 9.90 -8.69 -9.60
CA VAL A 54 8.60 -8.23 -9.10
C VAL A 54 7.63 -9.40 -9.04
N TRP A 55 6.89 -9.49 -7.95
CA TRP A 55 5.81 -10.45 -7.76
C TRP A 55 4.47 -9.72 -7.71
N ALA A 56 3.43 -10.35 -8.25
CA ALA A 56 2.06 -9.91 -8.04
C ALA A 56 1.16 -11.13 -7.78
N SER A 57 0.06 -10.90 -7.09
CA SER A 57 -0.90 -11.94 -6.72
C SER A 57 -2.33 -11.45 -6.88
N GLY A 58 -3.29 -12.38 -6.94
CA GLY A 58 -4.67 -12.01 -7.16
C GLY A 58 -5.67 -13.16 -7.06
N ARG A 59 -6.73 -13.04 -7.85
CA ARG A 59 -7.88 -13.93 -7.83
C ARG A 59 -7.56 -15.30 -8.41
N ALA A 60 -8.40 -16.30 -8.09
CA ALA A 60 -8.31 -17.67 -8.60
C ALA A 60 -6.93 -18.31 -8.32
N GLY A 61 -6.39 -18.11 -7.11
CA GLY A 61 -5.12 -18.67 -6.69
C GLY A 61 -3.92 -18.20 -7.51
N THR A 62 -4.04 -17.06 -8.20
CA THR A 62 -3.05 -16.60 -9.18
C THR A 62 -1.90 -15.85 -8.53
N PHE A 63 -0.69 -16.13 -9.00
CA PHE A 63 0.48 -15.28 -8.86
C PHE A 63 1.13 -15.04 -10.21
N THR A 64 1.94 -14.01 -10.33
CA THR A 64 2.81 -13.79 -11.50
C THR A 64 4.12 -13.15 -11.05
N VAL A 65 5.22 -13.49 -11.72
CA VAL A 65 6.55 -13.01 -11.38
C VAL A 65 7.33 -12.62 -12.64
N THR A 66 8.06 -11.52 -12.54
CA THR A 66 9.07 -11.12 -13.53
C THR A 66 10.46 -11.12 -12.91
N THR A 67 11.48 -11.36 -13.72
CA THR A 67 12.90 -11.27 -13.36
C THR A 67 13.70 -10.36 -14.30
N ASP A 68 13.01 -9.66 -15.20
CA ASP A 68 13.58 -8.78 -16.23
C ASP A 68 12.96 -7.38 -16.24
N GLY A 69 12.35 -6.96 -15.10
CA GLY A 69 11.73 -5.65 -14.95
C GLY A 69 10.42 -5.50 -15.70
N GLY A 70 9.72 -6.63 -15.93
CA GLY A 70 8.42 -6.70 -16.55
C GLY A 70 8.45 -6.77 -18.08
N GLN A 71 9.60 -7.08 -18.70
CA GLN A 71 9.63 -7.39 -20.13
C GLN A 71 8.87 -8.69 -20.38
N THR A 72 9.06 -9.68 -19.50
CA THR A 72 8.26 -10.92 -19.47
C THR A 72 7.74 -11.20 -18.06
N TRP A 73 6.56 -11.80 -17.99
CA TRP A 73 5.94 -12.26 -16.74
C TRP A 73 5.57 -13.73 -16.86
N ARG A 74 5.82 -14.49 -15.82
CA ARG A 74 5.41 -15.90 -15.69
C ARG A 74 4.30 -16.00 -14.67
N ALA A 75 3.08 -16.23 -15.14
CA ALA A 75 1.93 -16.48 -14.30
C ALA A 75 1.82 -17.96 -13.90
N GLY A 76 1.22 -18.22 -12.76
CA GLY A 76 0.86 -19.54 -12.26
C GLY A 76 -0.33 -19.48 -11.33
N VAL A 77 -0.88 -20.65 -11.04
CA VAL A 77 -1.93 -20.83 -10.02
C VAL A 77 -1.36 -21.76 -8.96
N VAL A 78 -1.53 -21.42 -7.70
CA VAL A 78 -1.11 -22.26 -6.58
C VAL A 78 -2.04 -23.49 -6.51
N PRO A 79 -1.52 -24.72 -6.62
CA PRO A 79 -2.35 -25.92 -6.60
C PRO A 79 -3.20 -26.02 -5.32
N GLY A 80 -4.50 -26.24 -5.48
CA GLY A 80 -5.47 -26.32 -4.38
C GLY A 80 -5.93 -24.95 -3.84
N ALA A 81 -5.53 -23.83 -4.48
CA ALA A 81 -5.95 -22.49 -4.14
C ALA A 81 -6.79 -21.82 -5.26
N GLU A 82 -7.28 -22.59 -6.23
CA GLU A 82 -8.00 -22.10 -7.42
C GLU A 82 -9.26 -21.29 -7.07
N MET A 83 -9.87 -21.57 -5.91
CA MET A 83 -11.04 -20.85 -5.41
C MET A 83 -10.69 -19.70 -4.48
N LEU A 84 -9.42 -19.49 -4.17
CA LEU A 84 -8.95 -18.47 -3.24
C LEU A 84 -8.54 -17.19 -3.98
N GLN A 85 -8.45 -16.11 -3.21
CA GLN A 85 -7.92 -14.83 -3.68
C GLN A 85 -6.69 -14.49 -2.85
N PHE A 86 -5.55 -14.29 -3.51
CA PHE A 86 -4.36 -13.77 -2.82
C PHE A 86 -4.44 -12.25 -2.71
N ARG A 87 -4.67 -11.79 -1.48
CA ARG A 87 -4.85 -10.37 -1.14
C ARG A 87 -3.54 -9.67 -0.82
N ASP A 88 -2.50 -10.45 -0.55
CA ASP A 88 -1.19 -9.94 -0.22
C ASP A 88 -0.08 -10.81 -0.80
N VAL A 89 1.05 -10.18 -1.12
CA VAL A 89 2.28 -10.80 -1.57
C VAL A 89 3.48 -10.04 -1.05
N GLN A 90 4.43 -10.73 -0.43
CA GLN A 90 5.76 -10.17 -0.14
C GLN A 90 6.85 -11.14 -0.54
N ALA A 91 7.81 -10.66 -1.31
CA ALA A 91 8.90 -11.47 -1.83
C ALA A 91 10.27 -10.90 -1.42
N PHE A 92 11.26 -11.80 -1.37
CA PHE A 92 12.63 -11.48 -0.97
C PHE A 92 13.65 -11.74 -2.08
N SER A 93 13.23 -12.51 -3.07
CA SER A 93 14.04 -12.82 -4.26
C SER A 93 13.14 -13.29 -5.41
N ALA A 94 13.75 -13.69 -6.51
CA ALA A 94 13.06 -14.38 -7.60
C ALA A 94 12.54 -15.78 -7.20
N THR A 95 13.01 -16.33 -6.07
CA THR A 95 12.66 -17.68 -5.62
C THR A 95 11.88 -17.73 -4.30
N VAL A 96 12.02 -16.73 -3.44
CA VAL A 96 11.40 -16.71 -2.10
C VAL A 96 10.30 -15.68 -2.04
N ALA A 97 9.06 -16.14 -1.83
CA ALA A 97 7.88 -15.29 -1.68
C ALA A 97 6.85 -15.91 -0.76
N TYR A 98 6.02 -15.05 -0.16
CA TYR A 98 4.84 -15.40 0.62
C TYR A 98 3.59 -14.84 -0.04
N LEU A 99 2.47 -15.57 0.07
CA LEU A 99 1.14 -15.15 -0.35
C LEU A 99 0.17 -15.32 0.81
N MET A 100 -0.79 -14.41 0.94
CA MET A 100 -1.89 -14.56 1.90
C MET A 100 -3.20 -14.64 1.15
N SER A 101 -3.97 -15.68 1.43
CA SER A 101 -5.27 -15.91 0.78
C SER A 101 -6.44 -15.53 1.66
N ILE A 102 -7.53 -15.24 0.98
CA ILE A 102 -8.89 -15.28 1.52
C ILE A 102 -9.76 -16.11 0.58
N GLY A 103 -10.87 -16.64 1.10
CA GLY A 103 -11.91 -17.28 0.29
C GLY A 103 -13.18 -16.47 0.21
N THR A 104 -14.16 -17.03 -0.48
CA THR A 104 -15.52 -16.49 -0.59
C THR A 104 -16.56 -17.44 0.01
N SER A 105 -16.13 -18.58 0.51
CA SER A 105 -16.99 -19.65 1.04
C SER A 105 -17.49 -19.35 2.45
N GLY A 106 -16.81 -18.52 3.21
CA GLY A 106 -17.01 -18.34 4.64
C GLY A 106 -16.31 -19.41 5.49
N ASP A 107 -15.53 -20.31 4.87
CA ASP A 107 -14.71 -21.27 5.58
C ASP A 107 -13.45 -20.55 6.14
N PRO A 108 -13.22 -20.58 7.45
CA PRO A 108 -12.05 -19.93 8.04
C PRO A 108 -10.71 -20.48 7.47
N THR A 109 -10.68 -21.73 7.04
CA THR A 109 -9.49 -22.36 6.46
C THR A 109 -9.11 -21.81 5.07
N ASP A 110 -9.92 -20.96 4.47
CA ASP A 110 -9.57 -20.20 3.27
C ASP A 110 -8.52 -19.10 3.53
N PHE A 111 -8.33 -18.71 4.81
CA PHE A 111 -7.26 -17.80 5.22
C PHE A 111 -5.98 -18.61 5.47
N ARG A 112 -5.06 -18.52 4.51
CA ARG A 112 -3.78 -19.23 4.54
C ARG A 112 -2.62 -18.33 4.21
N ILE A 113 -1.47 -18.61 4.78
CA ILE A 113 -0.19 -18.06 4.37
C ILE A 113 0.59 -19.17 3.66
N TYR A 114 0.93 -18.94 2.41
CA TYR A 114 1.73 -19.81 1.58
C TYR A 114 3.15 -19.28 1.45
N LYS A 115 4.12 -20.17 1.31
CA LYS A 115 5.51 -19.86 1.02
C LYS A 115 6.00 -20.67 -0.17
N THR A 116 6.78 -20.04 -1.03
CA THR A 116 7.62 -20.69 -2.04
C THR A 116 9.09 -20.38 -1.76
N GLU A 117 9.98 -21.32 -2.11
CA GLU A 117 11.43 -21.15 -2.06
C GLU A 117 12.10 -21.51 -3.40
N ASP A 118 11.31 -21.82 -4.41
CA ASP A 118 11.74 -22.25 -5.75
C ASP A 118 11.12 -21.43 -6.88
N GLY A 119 10.67 -20.22 -6.58
CA GLY A 119 10.11 -19.31 -7.57
C GLY A 119 8.66 -19.60 -7.95
N GLY A 120 7.90 -20.27 -7.06
CA GLY A 120 6.50 -20.60 -7.28
C GLY A 120 6.30 -21.91 -8.07
N ILE A 121 7.31 -22.78 -8.15
CA ILE A 121 7.17 -24.14 -8.69
C ILE A 121 6.42 -24.98 -7.67
N THR A 122 6.81 -24.86 -6.38
CA THR A 122 6.09 -25.48 -5.27
C THR A 122 5.72 -24.46 -4.20
N TRP A 123 4.63 -24.75 -3.48
CA TRP A 123 4.11 -23.91 -2.41
C TRP A 123 3.81 -24.76 -1.18
N THR A 124 4.14 -24.24 0.00
CA THR A 124 3.84 -24.87 1.29
C THR A 124 2.96 -23.95 2.11
N ILE A 125 1.93 -24.50 2.76
CA ILE A 125 1.10 -23.75 3.72
C ILE A 125 1.91 -23.61 4.99
N GLN A 126 2.12 -22.36 5.43
CA GLN A 126 2.80 -22.02 6.67
C GLN A 126 1.82 -21.77 7.82
N PHE A 127 0.64 -21.30 7.48
CA PHE A 127 -0.45 -21.04 8.40
C PHE A 127 -1.79 -21.32 7.72
N GLU A 128 -2.72 -21.92 8.46
CA GLU A 128 -4.12 -22.07 8.09
C GLU A 128 -4.98 -21.65 9.28
N ASN A 129 -5.94 -20.73 9.03
CA ASN A 129 -6.80 -20.22 10.09
C ASN A 129 -7.88 -21.24 10.44
N HIS A 130 -8.08 -21.50 11.74
CA HIS A 130 -9.15 -22.32 12.28
C HIS A 130 -10.10 -21.55 13.21
N ASN A 131 -9.88 -20.25 13.38
CA ASN A 131 -10.80 -19.38 14.13
C ASN A 131 -11.88 -18.83 13.20
N PRO A 132 -13.16 -19.24 13.33
CA PRO A 132 -14.21 -18.82 12.41
C PRO A 132 -14.58 -17.33 12.50
N ASN A 133 -14.09 -16.64 13.52
CA ASN A 133 -14.35 -15.22 13.71
C ASN A 133 -13.17 -14.32 13.28
N ALA A 134 -11.99 -14.90 12.97
CA ALA A 134 -10.84 -14.15 12.53
C ALA A 134 -10.84 -13.97 11.00
N PHE A 135 -10.53 -12.77 10.54
CA PHE A 135 -10.37 -12.43 9.12
C PHE A 135 -9.04 -11.71 8.96
N TYR A 136 -8.08 -12.31 8.24
CA TYR A 136 -6.75 -11.73 8.05
C TYR A 136 -6.72 -10.83 6.81
N ASP A 137 -6.22 -9.60 6.98
CA ASP A 137 -6.26 -8.54 5.97
C ASP A 137 -4.96 -8.35 5.22
N GLY A 138 -3.84 -8.58 5.88
CA GLY A 138 -2.52 -8.39 5.30
C GLY A 138 -1.42 -8.93 6.20
N PHE A 139 -0.24 -9.01 5.64
CA PHE A 139 0.99 -9.32 6.36
C PHE A 139 2.12 -8.38 5.96
N ALA A 140 3.12 -8.27 6.82
CA ALA A 140 4.39 -7.64 6.44
C ALA A 140 5.56 -8.30 7.14
N PHE A 141 6.70 -8.37 6.45
CA PHE A 141 7.91 -8.98 6.97
C PHE A 141 9.05 -7.97 7.04
N TRP A 142 9.81 -7.98 8.12
CA TRP A 142 11.10 -7.29 8.22
C TRP A 142 12.22 -8.05 7.51
N THR A 143 12.15 -9.38 7.51
CA THR A 143 13.10 -10.30 6.89
C THR A 143 12.37 -11.55 6.41
N PRO A 144 12.99 -12.42 5.57
CA PRO A 144 12.37 -13.69 5.16
C PRO A 144 11.94 -14.60 6.31
N HIS A 145 12.43 -14.34 7.52
CA HIS A 145 12.19 -15.18 8.68
C HIS A 145 11.37 -14.48 9.78
N ARG A 146 11.10 -13.16 9.65
CA ARG A 146 10.44 -12.42 10.69
C ARG A 146 9.37 -11.49 10.12
N GLY A 147 8.12 -11.77 10.45
CA GLY A 147 6.94 -11.06 9.94
C GLY A 147 5.78 -11.09 10.91
N ILE A 148 4.75 -10.34 10.55
CA ILE A 148 3.46 -10.24 11.24
C ILE A 148 2.34 -10.42 10.23
N ALA A 149 1.19 -10.94 10.68
CA ALA A 149 -0.06 -10.95 9.93
C ALA A 149 -1.15 -10.35 10.83
N HIS A 150 -1.96 -9.48 10.26
CA HIS A 150 -2.99 -8.73 10.95
C HIS A 150 -4.38 -9.25 10.59
N SER A 151 -5.25 -9.32 11.58
CA SER A 151 -6.64 -9.76 11.47
C SER A 151 -7.59 -8.69 12.00
N ASP A 152 -8.81 -8.71 11.51
CA ASP A 152 -9.95 -8.02 12.11
C ASP A 152 -10.07 -8.34 13.60
N SER A 153 -10.66 -7.43 14.36
CA SER A 153 -10.85 -7.63 15.80
C SER A 153 -11.94 -8.65 16.10
N VAL A 154 -11.66 -9.53 17.06
CA VAL A 154 -12.59 -10.52 17.60
C VAL A 154 -12.78 -10.26 19.09
N ASN A 155 -13.99 -9.93 19.52
CA ASN A 155 -14.30 -9.64 20.92
C ASN A 155 -13.39 -8.57 21.57
N GLY A 156 -13.02 -7.53 20.80
CA GLY A 156 -12.19 -6.42 21.28
C GLY A 156 -10.68 -6.71 21.30
N VAL A 157 -10.24 -7.80 20.67
CA VAL A 157 -8.83 -8.19 20.54
C VAL A 157 -8.50 -8.45 19.09
N PHE A 158 -7.30 -8.08 18.64
CA PHE A 158 -6.77 -8.45 17.32
C PHE A 158 -6.03 -9.80 17.46
N PRO A 159 -6.51 -10.89 16.81
CA PRO A 159 -5.83 -12.18 16.82
C PRO A 159 -4.66 -12.20 15.84
N ASP A 160 -3.75 -11.23 16.00
CA ASP A 160 -2.61 -11.04 15.13
C ASP A 160 -1.57 -12.13 15.34
N LEU A 161 -0.82 -12.42 14.28
CA LEU A 161 0.20 -13.45 14.28
C LEU A 161 1.59 -12.85 14.05
N ARG A 162 2.60 -13.54 14.53
CA ARG A 162 4.01 -13.29 14.21
C ARG A 162 4.74 -14.58 13.86
N THR A 163 5.71 -14.47 13.00
CA THR A 163 6.73 -15.49 12.78
C THR A 163 8.12 -14.96 13.11
N THR A 164 9.00 -15.81 13.62
CA THR A 164 10.41 -15.52 13.90
C THR A 164 11.37 -16.44 13.13
N ASP A 165 10.83 -17.41 12.41
CA ASP A 165 11.57 -18.38 11.60
C ASP A 165 11.11 -18.44 10.14
N GLY A 166 10.01 -17.73 9.80
CA GLY A 166 9.38 -17.71 8.47
C GLY A 166 8.63 -18.99 8.13
N THR A 167 8.33 -19.85 9.12
CA THR A 167 7.63 -21.12 8.93
C THR A 167 6.53 -21.36 9.94
N THR A 168 6.76 -21.00 11.20
CA THR A 168 5.77 -21.16 12.27
C THR A 168 5.19 -19.80 12.66
N TRP A 169 3.88 -19.78 12.88
CA TRP A 169 3.15 -18.57 13.24
C TRP A 169 2.58 -18.70 14.65
N GLN A 170 2.65 -17.66 15.43
CA GLN A 170 2.24 -17.62 16.83
C GLN A 170 1.43 -16.36 17.10
N ASP A 171 0.44 -16.45 17.99
CA ASP A 171 -0.38 -15.32 18.39
C ASP A 171 0.45 -14.19 19.04
N ILE A 172 0.09 -12.93 18.73
CA ILE A 172 0.59 -11.75 19.40
C ILE A 172 -0.38 -11.42 20.54
N SER A 173 0.06 -11.55 21.79
CA SER A 173 -0.81 -11.37 22.96
C SER A 173 -0.85 -9.94 23.51
N ASN A 174 -0.06 -9.03 22.95
CA ASN A 174 0.15 -7.66 23.47
C ASN A 174 -0.27 -6.56 22.49
N MET A 175 -1.22 -6.88 21.59
CA MET A 175 -1.85 -5.87 20.75
C MET A 175 -2.69 -4.89 21.59
N PRO A 176 -2.81 -3.62 21.17
CA PRO A 176 -3.72 -2.68 21.82
C PRO A 176 -5.15 -3.20 21.78
N PRO A 177 -5.99 -2.89 22.77
CA PRO A 177 -7.42 -3.21 22.69
C PRO A 177 -8.06 -2.60 21.44
N ALA A 178 -8.87 -3.38 20.75
CA ALA A 178 -9.65 -2.89 19.62
C ALA A 178 -10.81 -2.02 20.12
N LEU A 179 -11.16 -1.01 19.33
CA LEU A 179 -12.40 -0.26 19.50
C LEU A 179 -13.60 -1.11 19.03
N PRO A 180 -14.82 -0.84 19.52
CA PRO A 180 -16.01 -1.52 19.03
C PRO A 180 -16.16 -1.36 17.52
N GLY A 181 -16.22 -2.47 16.79
CA GLY A 181 -16.35 -2.50 15.32
C GLY A 181 -15.07 -2.20 14.55
N GLU A 182 -13.91 -2.18 15.19
CA GLU A 182 -12.64 -1.92 14.51
C GLU A 182 -12.15 -3.14 13.72
N PHE A 183 -11.75 -2.89 12.48
CA PHE A 183 -11.22 -3.88 11.55
C PHE A 183 -10.27 -3.22 10.53
N SER A 184 -9.64 -4.03 9.68
CA SER A 184 -8.80 -3.56 8.59
C SER A 184 -9.43 -3.87 7.21
N PHE A 185 -8.68 -3.60 6.15
CA PHE A 185 -9.18 -3.75 4.78
C PHE A 185 -8.20 -4.55 3.93
N ALA A 186 -8.59 -5.76 3.55
CA ALA A 186 -7.81 -6.64 2.67
C ALA A 186 -7.87 -6.17 1.20
N SER A 187 -7.55 -4.89 0.95
CA SER A 187 -7.75 -4.27 -0.36
C SER A 187 -6.57 -4.44 -1.32
N SER A 188 -5.33 -4.45 -0.83
CA SER A 188 -4.13 -4.48 -1.69
C SER A 188 -2.87 -5.03 -1.02
N GLY A 189 -2.99 -5.57 0.22
CA GLY A 189 -1.84 -5.99 1.04
C GLY A 189 -1.09 -4.84 1.70
N THR A 190 -1.53 -3.58 1.54
CA THR A 190 -0.82 -2.40 2.07
C THR A 190 -1.45 -1.84 3.35
N CYS A 191 -2.39 -2.55 3.98
CA CYS A 191 -2.90 -2.20 5.31
C CYS A 191 -1.85 -2.42 6.41
N VAL A 192 -0.85 -3.27 6.14
CA VAL A 192 0.29 -3.53 7.03
C VAL A 192 1.58 -3.17 6.32
N THR A 193 2.49 -2.46 6.97
CA THR A 193 3.81 -2.14 6.42
C THR A 193 4.91 -2.26 7.46
N THR A 194 6.12 -2.59 7.03
CA THR A 194 7.32 -2.65 7.86
C THR A 194 8.42 -1.76 7.32
N GLN A 195 9.25 -1.19 8.20
CA GLN A 195 10.37 -0.36 7.80
C GLN A 195 11.59 -0.59 8.71
N GLY A 196 12.74 -0.74 8.09
CA GLY A 196 13.96 -1.13 8.80
C GLY A 196 13.80 -2.50 9.47
N GLY A 197 14.48 -2.74 10.56
CA GLY A 197 14.41 -4.05 11.23
C GLY A 197 13.42 -4.13 12.38
N ARG A 198 12.68 -3.04 12.72
CA ARG A 198 11.98 -2.94 14.00
C ARG A 198 10.61 -2.25 13.92
N ASN A 199 10.36 -1.43 12.92
CA ASN A 199 9.13 -0.66 12.84
C ASN A 199 8.09 -1.42 12.01
N ALA A 200 6.83 -1.36 12.44
CA ALA A 200 5.68 -1.76 11.65
C ALA A 200 4.47 -0.89 12.00
N TRP A 201 3.56 -0.75 11.05
CA TRP A 201 2.32 -0.01 11.17
C TRP A 201 1.19 -0.78 10.53
N ILE A 202 0.01 -0.70 11.14
CA ILE A 202 -1.22 -1.34 10.68
C ILE A 202 -2.31 -0.27 10.63
N ALA A 203 -2.98 -0.15 9.49
CA ALA A 203 -4.09 0.76 9.27
C ALA A 203 -5.42 0.09 9.63
N THR A 204 -6.25 0.75 10.44
CA THR A 204 -7.56 0.25 10.87
C THR A 204 -8.68 1.27 10.66
N GLY A 205 -9.92 0.79 10.55
CA GLY A 205 -11.13 1.57 10.38
C GLY A 205 -12.34 0.84 10.98
N GLY A 206 -13.54 1.09 10.44
CA GLY A 206 -14.78 0.45 10.87
C GLY A 206 -15.35 0.96 12.18
N ALA A 207 -14.52 1.51 13.05
CA ALA A 207 -14.89 2.09 14.34
C ALA A 207 -15.26 3.59 14.24
N THR A 208 -15.43 4.25 15.37
CA THR A 208 -15.68 5.70 15.42
C THR A 208 -14.49 6.56 15.04
N ILE A 209 -13.28 5.99 15.06
CA ILE A 209 -12.02 6.65 14.72
C ILE A 209 -11.14 5.65 13.98
N ALA A 210 -10.57 6.07 12.84
CA ALA A 210 -9.52 5.33 12.16
C ALA A 210 -8.20 5.47 12.92
N ARG A 211 -7.46 4.36 13.09
CA ARG A 211 -6.24 4.34 13.87
C ARG A 211 -5.07 3.74 13.07
N ILE A 212 -3.87 4.01 13.56
CA ILE A 212 -2.66 3.27 13.19
C ILE A 212 -2.16 2.55 14.43
N LEU A 213 -2.05 1.22 14.35
CA LEU A 213 -1.36 0.43 15.36
C LEU A 213 0.12 0.38 14.98
N ALA A 214 1.01 0.69 15.90
CA ALA A 214 2.43 0.80 15.57
C ALA A 214 3.33 0.11 16.62
N THR A 215 4.40 -0.50 16.12
CA THR A 215 5.52 -1.01 16.91
C THR A 215 6.83 -0.39 16.45
N ARG A 216 7.78 -0.21 17.36
CA ARG A 216 9.15 0.29 17.10
C ARG A 216 10.24 -0.67 17.59
N ASP A 217 9.84 -1.80 18.11
CA ASP A 217 10.73 -2.78 18.73
C ASP A 217 10.58 -4.20 18.16
N GLY A 218 10.02 -4.29 16.94
CA GLY A 218 9.87 -5.54 16.21
C GLY A 218 8.68 -6.38 16.67
N GLY A 219 7.61 -5.74 17.14
CA GLY A 219 6.38 -6.38 17.57
C GLY A 219 6.38 -6.81 19.04
N ASN A 220 7.38 -6.37 19.86
CA ASN A 220 7.40 -6.66 21.28
C ASN A 220 6.45 -5.76 22.07
N THR A 221 6.24 -4.51 21.62
CA THR A 221 5.22 -3.59 22.16
C THR A 221 4.47 -2.93 21.02
N TRP A 222 3.18 -2.68 21.23
CA TRP A 222 2.30 -2.04 20.27
C TRP A 222 1.54 -0.88 20.92
N ASN A 223 1.34 0.19 20.16
CA ASN A 223 0.55 1.34 20.55
C ASN A 223 -0.45 1.67 19.46
N ALA A 224 -1.60 2.23 19.83
CA ALA A 224 -2.63 2.70 18.90
C ALA A 224 -2.65 4.23 18.91
N TYR A 225 -2.64 4.81 17.70
CA TYR A 225 -2.65 6.26 17.49
C TYR A 225 -3.83 6.64 16.59
N ASN A 226 -4.58 7.66 17.00
CA ASN A 226 -5.70 8.14 16.22
C ASN A 226 -5.24 8.89 14.96
N THR A 227 -5.96 8.71 13.86
CA THR A 227 -5.79 9.50 12.65
C THR A 227 -6.92 10.51 12.50
N PRO A 228 -6.74 11.60 11.76
CA PRO A 228 -7.82 12.52 11.42
C PRO A 228 -8.65 12.08 10.22
N LEU A 229 -8.39 10.88 9.65
CA LEU A 229 -9.18 10.35 8.54
C LEU A 229 -10.63 10.10 8.96
N ALA A 230 -11.55 10.32 8.04
CA ALA A 230 -12.95 9.96 8.25
C ALA A 230 -13.06 8.45 8.52
N SER A 231 -13.97 8.07 9.44
CA SER A 231 -14.22 6.68 9.77
C SER A 231 -15.73 6.42 9.85
N SER A 232 -16.14 5.27 9.37
CA SER A 232 -17.52 4.80 9.32
C SER A 232 -17.55 3.27 9.46
N PRO A 233 -18.72 2.62 9.56
CA PRO A 233 -18.80 1.16 9.56
C PRO A 233 -18.24 0.48 8.29
N SER A 234 -17.98 1.22 7.21
CA SER A 234 -17.41 0.74 5.95
C SER A 234 -16.19 1.55 5.51
N GLY A 235 -15.66 2.42 6.39
CA GLY A 235 -14.58 3.35 6.06
C GLY A 235 -13.56 3.52 7.17
N GLY A 236 -12.45 4.17 6.82
CA GLY A 236 -11.35 4.44 7.74
C GLY A 236 -10.00 4.46 7.02
N ALA A 237 -8.93 4.04 7.68
CA ALA A 237 -7.61 3.89 7.09
C ALA A 237 -7.50 2.52 6.41
N PHE A 238 -7.14 2.53 5.12
CA PHE A 238 -7.04 1.33 4.28
C PHE A 238 -5.61 0.90 4.04
N THR A 239 -4.71 1.87 3.93
CA THR A 239 -3.34 1.67 3.46
C THR A 239 -2.40 2.63 4.15
N VAL A 240 -1.19 2.18 4.47
CA VAL A 240 -0.17 2.99 5.13
C VAL A 240 1.21 2.66 4.58
N ASP A 241 2.02 3.69 4.31
CA ASP A 241 3.42 3.50 3.91
C ASP A 241 4.33 4.50 4.61
N PHE A 242 5.57 4.10 4.85
CA PHE A 242 6.60 4.89 5.52
C PHE A 242 7.88 4.92 4.69
N ARG A 243 8.32 6.12 4.28
CA ARG A 243 9.58 6.29 3.55
C ARG A 243 10.83 6.24 4.44
N ASN A 244 10.67 6.38 5.74
CA ASN A 244 11.70 6.22 6.77
C ASN A 244 11.01 6.01 8.14
N PRO A 245 11.73 5.80 9.27
CA PRO A 245 11.10 5.52 10.56
C PRO A 245 10.18 6.60 11.12
N PHE A 246 10.19 7.81 10.55
CA PHE A 246 9.47 8.98 11.07
C PHE A 246 8.38 9.47 10.13
N ASP A 247 8.68 9.48 8.82
CA ASP A 247 7.82 10.09 7.82
C ASP A 247 6.97 9.03 7.12
N GLY A 248 5.66 9.16 7.26
CA GLY A 248 4.67 8.24 6.70
C GLY A 248 3.46 8.95 6.14
N ILE A 249 2.72 8.23 5.30
CA ILE A 249 1.45 8.64 4.73
C ILE A 249 0.45 7.50 4.92
N VAL A 250 -0.79 7.86 5.25
CA VAL A 250 -1.94 6.95 5.35
C VAL A 250 -3.00 7.40 4.35
N GLY A 251 -3.62 6.43 3.70
CA GLY A 251 -4.75 6.65 2.80
C GLY A 251 -6.00 5.94 3.28
N GLY A 252 -7.15 6.58 3.09
CA GLY A 252 -8.42 6.08 3.57
C GLY A 252 -9.59 6.39 2.63
N GLY A 253 -10.79 6.26 3.19
CA GLY A 253 -12.04 6.52 2.49
C GLY A 253 -13.17 5.63 3.00
N ASP A 254 -14.19 5.45 2.16
CA ASP A 254 -15.39 4.67 2.48
C ASP A 254 -15.75 3.76 1.30
N LEU A 255 -16.14 2.52 1.60
CA LEU A 255 -16.66 1.57 0.60
C LEU A 255 -18.12 1.81 0.26
N ASP A 256 -18.84 2.64 1.03
CA ASP A 256 -20.21 2.99 0.72
C ASP A 256 -20.25 3.82 -0.58
N PRO A 257 -20.93 3.34 -1.64
CA PRO A 257 -21.08 4.10 -2.89
C PRO A 257 -21.79 5.45 -2.73
N ALA A 258 -22.50 5.66 -1.61
CA ALA A 258 -23.10 6.95 -1.30
C ALA A 258 -22.07 8.02 -0.90
N ASN A 259 -20.84 7.62 -0.60
CA ASN A 259 -19.72 8.50 -0.21
C ASN A 259 -18.61 8.54 -1.26
N PRO A 260 -18.88 8.90 -2.53
CA PRO A 260 -17.89 8.80 -3.61
C PRO A 260 -16.68 9.74 -3.45
N ASN A 261 -16.79 10.77 -2.64
CA ASN A 261 -15.73 11.75 -2.39
C ASN A 261 -15.07 11.55 -1.01
N SER A 262 -14.98 10.31 -0.56
CA SER A 262 -14.45 9.95 0.76
C SER A 262 -12.94 9.76 0.80
N ALA A 263 -12.25 9.72 -0.36
CA ALA A 263 -10.79 9.56 -0.41
C ALA A 263 -10.09 10.68 0.35
N ASP A 264 -9.36 10.32 1.37
CA ASP A 264 -8.56 11.21 2.18
C ASP A 264 -7.17 10.63 2.47
N THR A 265 -6.23 11.53 2.81
CA THR A 265 -4.86 11.16 3.18
C THR A 265 -4.39 12.02 4.35
N ALA A 266 -3.51 11.44 5.16
CA ALA A 266 -2.82 12.17 6.23
C ALA A 266 -1.35 11.78 6.29
N ILE A 267 -0.51 12.68 6.79
CA ILE A 267 0.93 12.46 6.95
C ILE A 267 1.34 12.49 8.42
N SER A 268 2.38 11.76 8.72
CA SER A 268 3.07 11.77 10.01
C SER A 268 4.56 12.07 9.81
N ASN A 269 5.16 12.81 10.75
CA ASN A 269 6.60 13.09 10.79
C ASN A 269 7.25 12.61 12.11
N ASP A 270 6.53 11.81 12.90
CA ASP A 270 6.96 11.31 14.20
C ASP A 270 6.81 9.79 14.34
N GLY A 271 6.70 9.10 13.17
CA GLY A 271 6.58 7.65 13.07
C GLY A 271 5.18 7.13 13.35
N GLY A 272 4.16 7.91 13.01
CA GLY A 272 2.76 7.51 13.12
C GLY A 272 2.13 7.79 14.47
N GLN A 273 2.75 8.62 15.33
CA GLN A 273 2.16 8.99 16.62
C GLN A 273 1.13 10.10 16.45
N THR A 274 1.43 11.07 15.58
CA THR A 274 0.48 12.13 15.20
C THR A 274 0.35 12.22 13.69
N TRP A 275 -0.84 12.61 13.25
CA TRP A 275 -1.21 12.66 11.84
C TRP A 275 -1.89 13.98 11.49
N THR A 276 -1.60 14.52 10.32
CA THR A 276 -2.18 15.76 9.80
C THR A 276 -2.77 15.50 8.42
N LEU A 277 -4.04 15.87 8.23
CA LEU A 277 -4.70 15.77 6.92
C LEU A 277 -3.92 16.54 5.85
N THR A 278 -3.89 15.98 4.67
CA THR A 278 -3.39 16.62 3.46
C THR A 278 -4.56 17.11 2.59
N ASN A 279 -4.28 17.66 1.41
CA ASN A 279 -5.33 17.86 0.43
C ASN A 279 -5.85 16.49 -0.06
N PRO A 280 -7.15 16.33 -0.33
CA PRO A 280 -7.69 15.07 -0.81
C PRO A 280 -7.18 14.77 -2.23
N PRO A 281 -6.81 13.51 -2.52
CA PRO A 281 -6.44 13.11 -3.88
C PRO A 281 -7.65 13.15 -4.81
N PRO A 282 -7.49 13.48 -6.10
CA PRO A 282 -8.58 13.55 -7.08
C PRO A 282 -8.96 12.16 -7.60
N VAL A 283 -9.38 11.29 -6.69
CA VAL A 283 -9.92 9.94 -6.95
C VAL A 283 -11.29 9.80 -6.27
N THR A 284 -12.08 8.81 -6.66
CA THR A 284 -13.39 8.55 -6.06
C THR A 284 -13.40 7.26 -5.25
N GLY A 285 -14.16 7.23 -4.15
CA GLY A 285 -14.23 6.09 -3.23
C GLY A 285 -12.99 5.98 -2.33
N ALA A 286 -12.77 4.81 -1.77
CA ALA A 286 -11.65 4.56 -0.86
C ALA A 286 -10.32 4.36 -1.60
N ILE A 287 -9.22 4.78 -0.99
CA ILE A 287 -7.86 4.51 -1.46
C ILE A 287 -7.49 3.08 -1.09
N PHE A 288 -7.37 2.21 -2.09
CA PHE A 288 -7.04 0.79 -1.88
C PHE A 288 -5.56 0.54 -1.73
N GLY A 289 -4.74 1.23 -2.50
CA GLY A 289 -3.29 1.08 -2.48
C GLY A 289 -2.58 2.43 -2.46
N LEU A 290 -1.46 2.48 -1.75
CA LEU A 290 -0.61 3.64 -1.63
C LEU A 290 0.85 3.19 -1.55
N SER A 291 1.75 3.92 -2.21
CA SER A 291 3.19 3.71 -2.06
C SER A 291 3.95 5.01 -2.28
N TYR A 292 4.97 5.22 -1.49
CA TYR A 292 6.00 6.22 -1.79
C TYR A 292 6.77 5.84 -3.06
N VAL A 293 7.14 6.83 -3.84
CA VAL A 293 7.95 6.65 -5.06
C VAL A 293 9.41 6.43 -4.67
N GLY A 294 9.89 5.20 -4.81
CA GLY A 294 11.29 4.87 -4.65
C GLY A 294 11.71 4.31 -3.30
N GLN A 295 10.78 3.75 -2.52
CA GLN A 295 11.14 3.04 -1.29
C GLN A 295 10.33 1.76 -1.09
N THR A 296 10.97 0.62 -1.36
CA THR A 296 10.79 -0.58 -0.56
C THR A 296 12.08 -0.78 0.24
N GLY A 297 12.10 -0.33 1.50
CA GLY A 297 13.06 -0.78 2.52
C GLY A 297 14.51 -0.32 2.44
N GLY A 298 14.84 0.91 2.00
CA GLY A 298 16.24 1.34 2.12
C GLY A 298 16.62 2.61 1.38
N GLY A 299 17.10 3.56 2.14
CA GLY A 299 17.45 4.92 1.77
C GLY A 299 18.12 5.16 0.43
N GLY A 300 17.58 6.10 -0.31
CA GLY A 300 18.20 6.70 -1.47
C GLY A 300 17.70 8.13 -1.60
N GLY A 301 18.56 9.09 -1.29
CA GLY A 301 18.26 10.51 -1.40
C GLY A 301 18.10 10.95 -2.85
N ASN A 302 16.85 11.09 -3.28
CA ASN A 302 16.48 11.79 -4.52
C ASN A 302 15.37 12.78 -4.18
N ASN A 303 15.23 13.85 -5.00
CA ASN A 303 14.19 14.87 -4.86
C ASN A 303 12.74 14.33 -4.93
N LEU A 304 12.55 13.05 -5.24
CA LEU A 304 11.27 12.33 -5.24
C LEU A 304 10.96 11.59 -3.92
N GLY A 305 11.77 11.76 -2.87
CA GLY A 305 11.56 11.07 -1.59
C GLY A 305 10.26 11.39 -0.88
N ARG A 306 9.52 12.43 -1.33
CA ARG A 306 8.19 12.83 -0.84
C ARG A 306 7.08 12.53 -1.84
N ALA A 307 7.40 11.99 -3.01
CA ALA A 307 6.40 11.62 -4.00
C ALA A 307 5.70 10.31 -3.61
N GLY A 308 4.40 10.26 -3.82
CA GLY A 308 3.57 9.08 -3.57
C GLY A 308 2.54 8.87 -4.67
N VAL A 309 2.07 7.64 -4.81
CA VAL A 309 0.99 7.26 -5.73
C VAL A 309 -0.11 6.56 -4.95
N VAL A 310 -1.37 6.91 -5.23
CA VAL A 310 -2.57 6.25 -4.66
C VAL A 310 -3.41 5.64 -5.78
N THR A 311 -4.08 4.54 -5.44
CA THR A 311 -5.06 3.87 -6.31
C THR A 311 -6.37 3.69 -5.56
N ALA A 312 -7.50 3.92 -6.23
CA ALA A 312 -8.85 3.77 -5.69
C ALA A 312 -9.69 2.85 -6.59
N ASN A 313 -9.11 1.75 -7.05
CA ASN A 313 -9.73 0.79 -7.97
C ASN A 313 -10.41 1.53 -9.15
N ASP A 314 -11.73 1.39 -9.31
CA ASP A 314 -12.48 2.07 -10.39
C ASP A 314 -12.50 3.60 -10.23
N GLY A 315 -12.26 4.09 -9.03
CA GLY A 315 -12.18 5.52 -8.71
C GLY A 315 -10.96 6.25 -9.27
N GLY A 316 -10.05 5.53 -9.90
CA GLY A 316 -8.88 6.10 -10.55
C GLY A 316 -7.58 6.02 -9.75
N ALA A 317 -6.57 6.75 -10.19
CA ALA A 317 -5.28 6.87 -9.51
C ALA A 317 -4.75 8.29 -9.62
N ALA A 318 -3.95 8.67 -8.63
CA ALA A 318 -3.34 10.00 -8.55
C ALA A 318 -1.93 9.89 -7.95
N TRP A 319 -1.12 10.92 -8.17
CA TRP A 319 0.20 11.03 -7.59
C TRP A 319 0.44 12.42 -7.00
N THR A 320 1.30 12.49 -6.01
CA THR A 320 1.74 13.71 -5.35
C THR A 320 3.26 13.81 -5.39
N PRO A 321 3.86 14.99 -5.64
CA PRO A 321 5.30 15.21 -5.49
C PRO A 321 5.72 15.57 -4.06
N ASP A 322 4.75 15.90 -3.17
CA ASP A 322 4.97 16.67 -1.95
C ASP A 322 4.10 16.19 -0.78
N GLU A 323 3.87 14.86 -0.70
CA GLU A 323 3.12 14.20 0.38
C GLU A 323 1.70 14.74 0.56
N GLY A 324 1.00 14.96 -0.58
CA GLY A 324 -0.42 15.32 -0.57
C GLY A 324 -0.72 16.81 -0.46
N ASN A 325 0.29 17.71 -0.48
CA ASN A 325 0.02 19.13 -0.62
C ASN A 325 -0.50 19.47 -2.03
N THR A 326 0.01 18.76 -3.04
CA THR A 326 -0.43 18.87 -4.43
C THR A 326 -0.70 17.48 -5.00
N TRP A 327 -1.79 17.33 -5.74
CA TRP A 327 -2.16 16.07 -6.39
C TRP A 327 -2.36 16.24 -7.89
N PHE A 328 -1.98 15.22 -8.64
CA PHE A 328 -2.17 15.10 -10.08
C PHE A 328 -2.83 13.77 -10.41
N THR A 329 -3.87 13.79 -11.24
CA THR A 329 -4.48 12.56 -11.74
C THR A 329 -3.51 11.78 -12.62
N LEU A 330 -3.64 10.45 -12.63
CA LEU A 330 -3.03 9.57 -13.62
C LEU A 330 -4.09 9.24 -14.70
N PRO A 331 -4.08 9.93 -15.85
CA PRO A 331 -5.14 9.78 -16.83
C PRO A 331 -5.24 8.35 -17.37
N GLY A 332 -6.46 7.82 -17.47
CA GLY A 332 -6.72 6.47 -17.99
C GLY A 332 -6.35 5.32 -17.06
N VAL A 333 -5.99 5.62 -15.81
CA VAL A 333 -5.69 4.62 -14.78
C VAL A 333 -6.91 4.42 -13.90
N SER A 334 -7.66 3.35 -14.13
CA SER A 334 -8.79 2.90 -13.29
C SER A 334 -8.83 1.37 -13.25
N GLY A 335 -9.42 0.79 -12.21
CA GLY A 335 -9.47 -0.65 -12.00
C GLY A 335 -8.14 -1.23 -11.51
N PHE A 336 -7.27 -0.42 -10.88
CA PHE A 336 -6.02 -0.86 -10.27
C PHE A 336 -6.16 -0.88 -8.75
N TRP A 337 -5.76 -1.99 -8.13
CA TRP A 337 -5.90 -2.25 -6.71
C TRP A 337 -4.68 -1.81 -5.91
N ALA A 338 -3.51 -2.17 -6.39
CA ALA A 338 -2.25 -1.93 -5.69
C ALA A 338 -1.24 -1.18 -6.55
N VAL A 339 -0.33 -0.49 -5.86
CA VAL A 339 0.85 0.17 -6.43
C VAL A 339 2.04 -0.05 -5.51
N ALA A 340 3.22 -0.33 -6.07
CA ALA A 340 4.45 -0.41 -5.30
C ALA A 340 5.66 -0.03 -6.16
N PHE A 341 6.72 0.47 -5.51
CA PHE A 341 7.94 0.96 -6.16
C PHE A 341 9.19 0.29 -5.63
N ALA A 342 10.09 -0.12 -6.53
CA ALA A 342 11.48 -0.46 -6.21
C ALA A 342 12.41 0.75 -6.33
N SER A 343 12.04 1.71 -7.19
CA SER A 343 12.77 2.95 -7.42
C SER A 343 11.88 3.94 -8.17
N PRO A 344 12.23 5.22 -8.29
CA PRO A 344 11.45 6.19 -9.09
C PRO A 344 11.21 5.77 -10.54
N LYS A 345 12.11 4.99 -11.13
CA LYS A 345 12.02 4.48 -12.50
C LYS A 345 11.40 3.08 -12.60
N ALA A 346 11.00 2.50 -11.48
CA ALA A 346 10.55 1.11 -11.41
C ALA A 346 9.46 0.93 -10.37
N GLY A 347 8.25 1.33 -10.73
CA GLY A 347 7.01 1.08 -10.02
C GLY A 347 6.04 0.28 -10.86
N TRP A 348 5.07 -0.37 -10.21
CA TRP A 348 4.03 -1.16 -10.87
C TRP A 348 2.69 -0.96 -10.19
N LEU A 349 1.66 -0.82 -11.05
CA LEU A 349 0.26 -0.90 -10.65
C LEU A 349 -0.32 -2.21 -11.17
N VAL A 350 -1.13 -2.89 -10.36
CA VAL A 350 -1.82 -4.13 -10.74
C VAL A 350 -3.31 -4.03 -10.50
N GLY A 351 -4.12 -4.69 -11.33
CA GLY A 351 -5.56 -4.51 -11.28
C GLY A 351 -6.38 -5.58 -11.98
N THR A 352 -7.63 -5.22 -12.27
CA THR A 352 -8.62 -6.09 -12.92
C THR A 352 -8.12 -6.65 -14.25
N ASP A 353 -8.63 -7.80 -14.66
CA ASP A 353 -8.33 -8.46 -15.93
C ASP A 353 -6.83 -8.78 -16.14
N GLY A 354 -6.09 -8.99 -15.04
CA GLY A 354 -4.67 -9.28 -15.08
C GLY A 354 -3.80 -8.10 -15.53
N ARG A 355 -4.32 -6.87 -15.49
CA ARG A 355 -3.59 -5.69 -15.98
C ARG A 355 -2.42 -5.34 -15.08
N ILE A 356 -1.30 -5.04 -15.73
CA ILE A 356 -0.12 -4.45 -15.11
C ILE A 356 0.27 -3.18 -15.88
N LEU A 357 0.52 -2.09 -15.15
CA LEU A 357 1.16 -0.89 -15.66
C LEU A 357 2.49 -0.69 -14.94
N LYS A 358 3.58 -0.57 -15.69
CA LYS A 358 4.84 -0.04 -15.17
C LYS A 358 4.75 1.48 -15.14
N ILE A 359 5.12 2.09 -14.01
CA ILE A 359 5.16 3.54 -13.81
C ILE A 359 6.60 3.99 -13.57
N SER A 360 7.00 5.09 -14.20
CA SER A 360 8.34 5.66 -14.10
C SER A 360 8.28 7.18 -14.06
N PHE A 361 8.92 7.78 -13.06
CA PHE A 361 9.10 9.21 -12.84
C PHE A 361 10.41 9.72 -13.42
#